data_0e71e040d343e699bba762b59eff0900
#
_entry.id   0e71e040d343e699bba762b59eff0900
#
_cell.length_a   1.000
_cell.length_b   1.000
_cell.length_c   1.000
_cell.angle_alpha   90.00
_cell.angle_beta   90.00
_cell.angle_gamma   90.00
#
_symmetry.space_group_name_H-M   'P 1'
#
loop_
_entity.id
_entity.type
_entity.pdbx_description
1 polymer ?
#
loop_
_entity_poly.entity_id
_entity_poly.type
_entity_poly.pdbx_seq_one_letter_code
_entity_poly.pdbx_strand_id
1 'polypeptide(L)'
;GGRTKAEAEYYTHFMDKYKGIAKWHKKLGDEAINLGRIKIPSGRQYAFPDVERRASGTPTHFTMIKNYPVQGFATGDIVPIVLLEIEKRLNNDNLKSVLVNTVHDSVVLDVHPAEEGNVLGIIKDVNDNLKKIIEKHYDIEVNVPMLLESKIGNNWLDVKDVV
;
A
#
# COMPACT_ATOMS: atom_id res chain seq x y z
N GLY A 1 2.32 11.76 27.45
CA GLY A 1 2.61 10.68 28.37
C GLY A 1 3.77 9.85 27.83
N GLY A 2 4.75 9.56 28.70
CA GLY A 2 5.86 8.66 28.40
C GLY A 2 5.39 7.21 28.32
N ARG A 3 6.17 6.35 27.66
CA ARG A 3 5.94 4.90 27.65
C ARG A 3 6.16 4.35 29.06
N THR A 4 5.36 3.36 29.46
CA THR A 4 5.64 2.55 30.64
C THR A 4 6.93 1.74 30.43
N LYS A 5 7.53 1.24 31.52
CA LYS A 5 8.74 0.41 31.44
C LYS A 5 8.51 -0.84 30.57
N ALA A 6 7.39 -1.50 30.72
CA ALA A 6 7.01 -2.69 29.93
C ALA A 6 6.88 -2.36 28.43
N GLU A 7 6.25 -1.23 28.06
CA GLU A 7 6.13 -0.78 26.68
C GLU A 7 7.50 -0.44 26.07
N ALA A 8 8.42 0.15 26.84
CA ALA A 8 9.76 0.45 26.40
C ALA A 8 10.59 -0.82 26.17
N GLU A 9 10.48 -1.81 27.07
CA GLU A 9 11.14 -3.12 26.92
C GLU A 9 10.60 -3.89 25.71
N TYR A 10 9.28 -3.90 25.51
CA TYR A 10 8.65 -4.53 24.35
C TYR A 10 9.12 -3.87 23.04
N TYR A 11 9.14 -2.54 22.99
CA TYR A 11 9.63 -1.80 21.82
C TYR A 11 11.09 -2.11 21.50
N THR A 12 11.95 -2.17 22.53
CA THR A 12 13.37 -2.50 22.36
C THR A 12 13.53 -3.91 21.80
N HIS A 13 12.86 -4.90 22.38
CA HIS A 13 12.84 -6.27 21.87
C HIS A 13 12.38 -6.38 20.43
N PHE A 14 11.31 -5.66 20.07
CA PHE A 14 10.81 -5.63 18.69
C PHE A 14 11.87 -5.05 17.73
N MET A 15 12.47 -3.93 18.07
CA MET A 15 13.49 -3.29 17.22
C MET A 15 14.77 -4.10 17.11
N ASP A 16 15.14 -4.82 18.16
CA ASP A 16 16.30 -5.73 18.15
C ASP A 16 16.03 -6.96 17.27
N LYS A 17 14.82 -7.48 17.30
CA LYS A 17 14.40 -8.57 16.41
C LYS A 17 14.39 -8.13 14.95
N TYR A 18 13.90 -6.94 14.67
CA TYR A 18 13.73 -6.38 13.32
C TYR A 18 14.70 -5.23 13.05
N LYS A 19 15.99 -5.50 13.15
CA LYS A 19 17.06 -4.49 12.99
C LYS A 19 17.01 -3.73 11.66
N GLY A 20 16.49 -4.37 10.59
CA GLY A 20 16.26 -3.72 9.31
C GLY A 20 15.29 -2.56 9.40
N ILE A 21 14.18 -2.71 10.15
CA ILE A 21 13.19 -1.66 10.36
C ILE A 21 13.82 -0.48 11.11
N ALA A 22 14.58 -0.73 12.16
CA ALA A 22 15.24 0.32 12.92
C ALA A 22 16.23 1.13 12.05
N LYS A 23 17.03 0.45 11.23
CA LYS A 23 17.95 1.09 10.28
C LYS A 23 17.21 1.91 9.23
N TRP A 24 16.15 1.35 8.67
CA TRP A 24 15.31 2.02 7.67
C TRP A 24 14.64 3.28 8.25
N HIS A 25 14.05 3.19 9.44
CA HIS A 25 13.47 4.35 10.13
C HIS A 25 14.48 5.46 10.36
N LYS A 26 15.72 5.09 10.80
CA LYS A 26 16.79 6.06 10.97
C LYS A 26 17.15 6.73 9.66
N LYS A 27 17.33 5.95 8.59
CA LYS A 27 17.65 6.45 7.25
C LYS A 27 16.59 7.44 6.76
N LEU A 28 15.30 7.10 6.88
CA LEU A 28 14.19 7.99 6.49
C LEU A 28 14.21 9.30 7.29
N GLY A 29 14.44 9.22 8.59
CA GLY A 29 14.53 10.40 9.45
C GLY A 29 15.68 11.31 9.07
N ASP A 30 16.85 10.75 8.80
CA ASP A 30 18.03 11.51 8.38
C ASP A 30 17.83 12.12 6.96
N GLU A 31 17.21 11.39 6.04
CA GLU A 31 16.87 11.88 4.71
C GLU A 31 15.89 13.06 4.77
N ALA A 32 14.81 12.94 5.56
CA ALA A 32 13.86 14.02 5.75
C ALA A 32 14.53 15.28 6.31
N ILE A 33 15.40 15.15 7.34
CA ILE A 33 16.11 16.29 7.93
C ILE A 33 17.08 16.94 6.92
N ASN A 34 17.82 16.13 6.17
CA ASN A 34 18.88 16.65 5.30
C ASN A 34 18.33 17.25 4.00
N LEU A 35 17.23 16.69 3.48
CA LEU A 35 16.68 17.05 2.16
C LEU A 35 15.33 17.78 2.25
N GLY A 36 14.73 17.90 3.43
CA GLY A 36 13.37 18.42 3.62
C GLY A 36 12.28 17.60 2.94
N ARG A 37 12.60 16.37 2.52
CA ARG A 37 11.70 15.47 1.80
C ARG A 37 12.17 14.03 1.88
N ILE A 38 11.26 13.09 1.60
CA ILE A 38 11.56 11.67 1.35
C ILE A 38 11.03 11.26 0.00
N LYS A 39 11.71 10.32 -0.66
CA LYS A 39 11.28 9.71 -1.92
C LYS A 39 10.92 8.24 -1.68
N ILE A 40 9.78 7.79 -2.21
CA ILE A 40 9.33 6.40 -2.14
C ILE A 40 9.61 5.64 -3.45
N PRO A 41 9.47 4.30 -3.48
CA PRO A 41 9.83 3.49 -4.66
C PRO A 41 9.17 3.94 -5.96
N SER A 42 7.92 4.38 -5.93
CA SER A 42 7.20 4.91 -7.11
C SER A 42 7.78 6.21 -7.68
N GLY A 43 8.75 6.82 -7.01
CA GLY A 43 9.29 8.12 -7.37
C GLY A 43 8.55 9.30 -6.74
N ARG A 44 7.39 9.08 -6.10
CA ARG A 44 6.66 10.11 -5.35
C ARG A 44 7.50 10.68 -4.23
N GLN A 45 7.37 11.98 -4.00
CA GLN A 45 8.09 12.69 -2.94
C GLN A 45 7.09 13.29 -1.94
N TYR A 46 7.42 13.19 -0.66
CA TYR A 46 6.71 13.83 0.43
C TYR A 46 7.60 14.90 1.05
N ALA A 47 7.14 16.16 1.03
CA ALA A 47 7.88 17.28 1.57
C ALA A 47 7.64 17.44 3.08
N PHE A 48 8.70 17.79 3.79
CA PHE A 48 8.73 18.09 5.22
C PHE A 48 9.54 19.37 5.43
N PRO A 49 9.06 20.54 4.99
CA PRO A 49 9.84 21.78 5.00
C PRO A 49 10.25 22.24 6.40
N ASP A 50 9.43 21.91 7.42
CA ASP A 50 9.64 22.34 8.81
C ASP A 50 10.17 21.19 9.69
N VAL A 51 10.83 20.20 9.09
CA VAL A 51 11.38 19.06 9.85
C VAL A 51 12.66 19.49 10.58
N GLU A 52 12.68 19.25 11.88
CA GLU A 52 13.81 19.55 12.74
C GLU A 52 14.21 18.32 13.57
N ARG A 53 15.48 18.29 14.00
CA ARG A 53 15.96 17.27 14.93
C ARG A 53 15.65 17.67 16.36
N ARG A 54 14.85 16.86 17.06
CA ARG A 54 14.56 17.06 18.49
C ARG A 54 15.79 16.78 19.35
N ALA A 55 15.77 17.24 20.59
CA ALA A 55 16.82 16.94 21.59
C ALA A 55 17.03 15.41 21.78
N SER A 56 15.98 14.60 21.59
CA SER A 56 16.07 13.13 21.60
C SER A 56 16.79 12.52 20.39
N GLY A 57 17.20 13.33 19.42
CA GLY A 57 17.81 12.88 18.17
C GLY A 57 16.83 12.45 17.08
N THR A 58 15.52 12.36 17.40
CA THR A 58 14.50 11.98 16.42
C THR A 58 13.96 13.21 15.66
N PRO A 59 13.55 13.07 14.40
CA PRO A 59 12.92 14.20 13.68
C PRO A 59 11.56 14.57 14.26
N THR A 60 11.15 15.81 14.10
CA THR A 60 9.73 16.19 14.14
C THR A 60 8.99 15.40 13.05
N HIS A 61 7.67 15.24 13.16
CA HIS A 61 6.85 14.49 12.19
C HIS A 61 7.29 13.03 11.95
N PHE A 62 8.07 12.43 12.86
CA PHE A 62 8.70 11.11 12.63
C PHE A 62 7.70 9.99 12.36
N THR A 63 6.50 10.07 12.93
CA THR A 63 5.42 9.10 12.62
C THR A 63 4.98 9.19 11.17
N MET A 64 4.79 10.40 10.65
CA MET A 64 4.42 10.64 9.25
C MET A 64 5.54 10.21 8.29
N ILE A 65 6.79 10.57 8.62
CA ILE A 65 7.98 10.19 7.84
C ILE A 65 8.10 8.68 7.67
N LYS A 66 7.77 7.89 8.70
CA LYS A 66 7.77 6.42 8.62
C LYS A 66 6.55 5.84 7.92
N ASN A 67 5.40 6.48 8.06
CA ASN A 67 4.12 5.95 7.59
C ASN A 67 3.89 6.21 6.10
N TYR A 68 4.25 7.40 5.61
CA TYR A 68 4.00 7.80 4.23
C TYR A 68 4.65 6.87 3.18
N PRO A 69 5.89 6.36 3.34
CA PRO A 69 6.46 5.41 2.39
C PRO A 69 5.67 4.11 2.28
N VAL A 70 5.09 3.64 3.37
CA VAL A 70 4.34 2.36 3.40
C VAL A 70 2.93 2.58 2.87
N GLN A 71 2.15 3.43 3.54
CA GLN A 71 0.75 3.66 3.16
C GLN A 71 0.63 4.40 1.83
N GLY A 72 1.48 5.38 1.59
CA GLY A 72 1.44 6.13 0.34
C GLY A 72 1.78 5.27 -0.87
N PHE A 73 2.70 4.33 -0.75
CA PHE A 73 2.99 3.38 -1.81
C PHE A 73 1.86 2.36 -1.97
N ALA A 74 1.41 1.73 -0.89
CA ALA A 74 0.36 0.72 -0.94
C ALA A 74 -0.98 1.27 -1.44
N THR A 75 -1.48 2.35 -0.82
CA THR A 75 -2.81 2.89 -1.15
C THR A 75 -2.78 3.98 -2.22
N GLY A 76 -1.73 4.80 -2.24
CA GLY A 76 -1.64 5.93 -3.16
C GLY A 76 -1.09 5.57 -4.54
N ASP A 77 -0.33 4.50 -4.65
CA ASP A 77 0.37 4.14 -5.89
C ASP A 77 -0.07 2.77 -6.42
N ILE A 78 -0.16 1.73 -5.59
CA ILE A 78 -0.52 0.37 -6.05
C ILE A 78 -2.01 0.25 -6.35
N VAL A 79 -2.89 0.75 -5.49
CA VAL A 79 -4.36 0.64 -5.71
C VAL A 79 -4.78 1.28 -7.03
N PRO A 80 -4.34 2.50 -7.41
CA PRO A 80 -4.66 3.06 -8.72
C PRO A 80 -4.21 2.21 -9.91
N ILE A 81 -3.07 1.52 -9.80
CA ILE A 81 -2.63 0.61 -10.87
C ILE A 81 -3.54 -0.60 -10.98
N VAL A 82 -3.94 -1.18 -9.85
CA VAL A 82 -4.91 -2.28 -9.82
C VAL A 82 -6.22 -1.87 -10.47
N LEU A 83 -6.73 -0.67 -10.14
CA LEU A 83 -7.93 -0.10 -10.77
C LEU A 83 -7.80 -0.03 -12.29
N LEU A 84 -6.72 0.60 -12.77
CA LEU A 84 -6.46 0.77 -14.20
C LEU A 84 -6.34 -0.58 -14.93
N GLU A 85 -5.71 -1.56 -14.32
CA GLU A 85 -5.54 -2.88 -14.91
C GLU A 85 -6.86 -3.67 -14.96
N ILE A 86 -7.70 -3.56 -13.93
CA ILE A 86 -9.04 -4.16 -13.94
C ILE A 86 -9.91 -3.47 -14.99
N GLU A 87 -10.02 -2.14 -14.96
CA GLU A 87 -10.81 -1.34 -15.90
C GLU A 87 -10.45 -1.64 -17.36
N LYS A 88 -9.15 -1.66 -17.66
CA LYS A 88 -8.65 -1.98 -19.00
C LYS A 88 -9.11 -3.35 -19.48
N ARG A 89 -9.12 -4.36 -18.61
CA ARG A 89 -9.57 -5.70 -18.97
C ARG A 89 -11.08 -5.79 -19.14
N LEU A 90 -11.85 -5.15 -18.24
CA LEU A 90 -13.31 -5.07 -18.37
C LEU A 90 -13.69 -4.45 -19.73
N ASN A 91 -13.03 -3.36 -20.10
CA ASN A 91 -13.27 -2.67 -21.37
C ASN A 91 -12.84 -3.50 -22.59
N ASN A 92 -11.68 -4.17 -22.54
CA ASN A 92 -11.19 -5.00 -23.64
C ASN A 92 -12.14 -6.18 -23.94
N ASP A 93 -12.75 -6.74 -22.90
CA ASP A 93 -13.69 -7.85 -23.00
C ASP A 93 -15.13 -7.38 -23.24
N ASN A 94 -15.35 -6.05 -23.37
CA ASN A 94 -16.65 -5.40 -23.55
C ASN A 94 -17.67 -5.81 -22.47
N LEU A 95 -17.24 -5.96 -21.22
CA LEU A 95 -18.10 -6.32 -20.10
C LEU A 95 -18.94 -5.12 -19.65
N LYS A 96 -20.14 -5.43 -19.09
CA LYS A 96 -21.06 -4.44 -18.51
C LYS A 96 -20.75 -4.15 -17.06
N SER A 97 -19.99 -5.03 -16.41
CA SER A 97 -19.52 -4.87 -15.04
C SER A 97 -18.62 -3.65 -14.93
N VAL A 98 -18.75 -2.89 -13.86
CA VAL A 98 -18.08 -1.59 -13.71
C VAL A 98 -17.42 -1.43 -12.34
N LEU A 99 -16.36 -0.64 -12.30
CA LEU A 99 -15.79 -0.13 -11.06
C LEU A 99 -16.68 0.99 -10.53
N VAL A 100 -17.13 0.89 -9.27
CA VAL A 100 -18.09 1.85 -8.70
C VAL A 100 -17.54 2.65 -7.55
N ASN A 101 -16.56 2.11 -6.81
CA ASN A 101 -15.98 2.82 -5.66
C ASN A 101 -14.61 2.28 -5.27
N THR A 102 -13.89 3.09 -4.50
CA THR A 102 -12.69 2.69 -3.75
C THR A 102 -12.82 3.14 -2.31
N VAL A 103 -12.44 2.28 -1.37
CA VAL A 103 -12.42 2.61 0.05
C VAL A 103 -11.06 2.23 0.63
N HIS A 104 -10.21 3.23 0.89
CA HIS A 104 -8.82 3.06 1.34
C HIS A 104 -7.98 2.20 0.37
N ASP A 105 -7.82 0.92 0.69
CA ASP A 105 -7.05 -0.08 -0.04
C ASP A 105 -7.94 -1.11 -0.76
N SER A 106 -9.25 -0.91 -0.75
CA SER A 106 -10.19 -1.79 -1.42
C SER A 106 -10.81 -1.16 -2.67
N VAL A 107 -11.19 -2.02 -3.61
CA VAL A 107 -11.83 -1.72 -4.89
C VAL A 107 -13.20 -2.38 -4.91
N VAL A 108 -14.20 -1.67 -5.33
CA VAL A 108 -15.58 -2.15 -5.39
C VAL A 108 -16.07 -2.17 -6.83
N LEU A 109 -16.57 -3.33 -7.25
CA LEU A 109 -17.17 -3.53 -8.56
C LEU A 109 -18.68 -3.81 -8.42
N ASP A 110 -19.46 -3.28 -9.33
CA ASP A 110 -20.83 -3.74 -9.60
C ASP A 110 -20.76 -4.74 -10.76
N VAL A 111 -21.00 -6.01 -10.42
CA VAL A 111 -20.79 -7.13 -11.33
C VAL A 111 -22.10 -7.57 -11.95
N HIS A 112 -22.19 -7.52 -13.28
CA HIS A 112 -23.34 -8.05 -13.98
C HIS A 112 -23.45 -9.57 -13.76
N PRO A 113 -24.62 -10.13 -13.36
CA PRO A 113 -24.73 -11.53 -12.94
C PRO A 113 -24.22 -12.57 -13.96
N ALA A 114 -24.38 -12.29 -15.25
CA ALA A 114 -23.91 -13.18 -16.31
C ALA A 114 -22.39 -13.10 -16.55
N GLU A 115 -21.69 -12.16 -15.91
CA GLU A 115 -20.26 -11.88 -16.13
C GLU A 115 -19.39 -12.25 -14.91
N GLU A 116 -19.99 -12.79 -13.85
CA GLU A 116 -19.30 -13.10 -12.60
C GLU A 116 -18.02 -13.90 -12.83
N GLY A 117 -18.10 -14.99 -13.61
CA GLY A 117 -16.94 -15.83 -13.91
C GLY A 117 -15.83 -15.09 -14.67
N ASN A 118 -16.19 -14.20 -15.60
CA ASN A 118 -15.25 -13.39 -16.37
C ASN A 118 -14.55 -12.38 -15.46
N VAL A 119 -15.30 -11.67 -14.61
CA VAL A 119 -14.76 -10.69 -13.68
C VAL A 119 -13.81 -11.34 -12.66
N LEU A 120 -14.19 -12.48 -12.08
CA LEU A 120 -13.33 -13.24 -11.18
C LEU A 120 -12.05 -13.72 -11.89
N GLY A 121 -12.15 -14.12 -13.16
CA GLY A 121 -11.01 -14.47 -14.00
C GLY A 121 -10.05 -13.28 -14.19
N ILE A 122 -10.60 -12.09 -14.45
CA ILE A 122 -9.83 -10.84 -14.58
C ILE A 122 -9.11 -10.51 -13.27
N ILE A 123 -9.82 -10.57 -12.13
CA ILE A 123 -9.24 -10.26 -10.82
C ILE A 123 -8.11 -11.25 -10.50
N LYS A 124 -8.34 -12.54 -10.76
CA LYS A 124 -7.32 -13.56 -10.58
C LYS A 124 -6.08 -13.30 -11.44
N ASP A 125 -6.24 -12.97 -12.72
CA ASP A 125 -5.12 -12.67 -13.60
C ASP A 125 -4.35 -11.42 -13.16
N VAL A 126 -5.05 -10.37 -12.71
CA VAL A 126 -4.40 -9.20 -12.11
C VAL A 126 -3.63 -9.59 -10.88
N ASN A 127 -4.19 -10.39 -9.98
CA ASN A 127 -3.54 -10.86 -8.76
C ASN A 127 -2.27 -11.68 -9.07
N ASP A 128 -2.39 -12.66 -9.96
CA ASP A 128 -1.27 -13.54 -10.34
C ASP A 128 -0.11 -12.76 -11.00
N ASN A 129 -0.41 -11.65 -11.66
CA ASN A 129 0.56 -10.79 -12.33
C ASN A 129 0.88 -9.49 -11.59
N LEU A 130 0.31 -9.24 -10.41
CA LEU A 130 0.41 -7.97 -9.70
C LEU A 130 1.85 -7.51 -9.48
N LYS A 131 2.72 -8.41 -9.04
CA LYS A 131 4.14 -8.12 -8.90
C LYS A 131 4.75 -7.57 -10.19
N LYS A 132 4.56 -8.27 -11.32
CA LYS A 132 5.11 -7.86 -12.63
C LYS A 132 4.54 -6.54 -13.12
N ILE A 133 3.25 -6.30 -12.83
CA ILE A 133 2.56 -5.05 -13.18
C ILE A 133 3.21 -3.87 -12.45
N ILE A 134 3.44 -4.01 -11.14
CA ILE A 134 4.07 -2.99 -10.29
C ILE A 134 5.52 -2.74 -10.74
N GLU A 135 6.30 -3.82 -10.90
CA GLU A 135 7.70 -3.76 -11.34
C GLU A 135 7.85 -3.04 -12.68
N LYS A 136 7.00 -3.38 -13.64
CA LYS A 136 7.00 -2.76 -14.97
C LYS A 136 6.59 -1.29 -14.93
N HIS A 137 5.61 -0.94 -14.08
CA HIS A 137 5.07 0.42 -14.04
C HIS A 137 6.02 1.41 -13.40
N TYR A 138 6.70 0.99 -12.34
CA TYR A 138 7.59 1.86 -11.55
C TYR A 138 9.09 1.64 -11.80
N ASP A 139 9.45 0.67 -12.62
CA ASP A 139 10.84 0.26 -12.84
C ASP A 139 11.58 -0.06 -11.52
N ILE A 140 10.94 -0.89 -10.69
CA ILE A 140 11.44 -1.31 -9.38
C ILE A 140 11.41 -2.83 -9.25
N GLU A 141 12.19 -3.38 -8.32
CA GLU A 141 12.10 -4.77 -7.90
C GLU A 141 11.14 -4.89 -6.70
N VAL A 142 10.18 -5.82 -6.80
CA VAL A 142 9.27 -6.19 -5.71
C VAL A 142 9.68 -7.54 -5.15
N ASN A 143 10.21 -7.57 -3.95
CA ASN A 143 10.73 -8.78 -3.30
C ASN A 143 9.85 -9.30 -2.14
N VAL A 144 8.62 -8.78 -2.05
CA VAL A 144 7.60 -9.23 -1.09
C VAL A 144 6.36 -9.72 -1.84
N PRO A 145 5.62 -10.70 -1.29
CA PRO A 145 4.35 -11.10 -1.89
C PRO A 145 3.35 -9.94 -1.88
N MET A 146 2.68 -9.75 -3.00
CA MET A 146 1.60 -8.79 -3.18
C MET A 146 0.38 -9.56 -3.65
N LEU A 147 -0.68 -9.53 -2.87
CA LEU A 147 -1.90 -10.31 -3.12
C LEU A 147 -3.13 -9.42 -3.00
N LEU A 148 -4.15 -9.73 -3.80
CA LEU A 148 -5.49 -9.17 -3.71
C LEU A 148 -6.39 -10.23 -3.07
N GLU A 149 -7.04 -9.88 -1.98
CA GLU A 149 -8.12 -10.69 -1.41
C GLU A 149 -9.44 -10.23 -2.04
N SER A 150 -10.24 -11.18 -2.48
CA SER A 150 -11.51 -10.87 -3.17
C SER A 150 -12.69 -11.50 -2.48
N LYS A 151 -13.77 -10.75 -2.41
CA LYS A 151 -15.06 -11.20 -1.85
C LYS A 151 -16.16 -10.86 -2.82
N ILE A 152 -17.16 -11.74 -2.91
CA ILE A 152 -18.35 -11.52 -3.72
C ILE A 152 -19.62 -11.74 -2.91
N GLY A 153 -20.67 -11.01 -3.21
CA GLY A 153 -21.99 -11.13 -2.58
C GLY A 153 -23.01 -10.19 -3.17
N ASN A 154 -24.27 -10.38 -2.84
CA ASN A 154 -25.37 -9.52 -3.31
C ASN A 154 -25.42 -8.17 -2.56
N ASN A 155 -24.71 -8.01 -1.49
CA ASN A 155 -24.60 -6.80 -0.68
C ASN A 155 -23.35 -6.89 0.21
N TRP A 156 -22.99 -5.81 0.87
CA TRP A 156 -21.79 -5.71 1.71
C TRP A 156 -21.80 -6.61 2.96
N LEU A 157 -22.97 -7.06 3.40
CA LEU A 157 -23.10 -7.89 4.60
C LEU A 157 -22.87 -9.37 4.28
N ASP A 158 -23.32 -9.82 3.11
CA ASP A 158 -23.36 -11.23 2.70
C ASP A 158 -22.26 -11.58 1.69
N VAL A 159 -21.05 -11.02 1.88
CA VAL A 159 -19.90 -11.33 1.02
C VAL A 159 -19.18 -12.61 1.47
N LYS A 160 -18.66 -13.36 0.49
CA LYS A 160 -17.88 -14.60 0.69
C LYS A 160 -16.52 -14.46 0.02
N ASP A 161 -15.48 -15.02 0.64
CA ASP A 161 -14.15 -15.08 0.03
C ASP A 161 -14.16 -15.95 -1.23
N VAL A 162 -13.49 -15.48 -2.30
CA VAL A 162 -13.48 -16.17 -3.61
C VAL A 162 -12.09 -16.31 -4.24
N VAL A 163 -11.12 -15.51 -3.81
CA VAL A 163 -9.70 -15.56 -4.24
C VAL A 163 -8.80 -15.20 -3.07
#